data_7c4794843d06c0049ec9945e262e80f1
#
_entry.id   7c4794843d06c0049ec9945e262e80f1
#
_cell.length_a   1.000
_cell.length_b   1.000
_cell.length_c   1.000
_cell.angle_alpha   90.00
_cell.angle_beta   90.00
_cell.angle_gamma   90.00
#
_symmetry.space_group_name_H-M   'P 1'
#
loop_
_entity.id
_entity.type
_entity.pdbx_description
1 polymer ?
#
loop_
_entity_poly.entity_id
_entity_poly.type
_entity_poly.pdbx_seq_one_letter_code
_entity_poly.pdbx_strand_id
1 'polypeptide(L)'
;MKITKNIKKIIEQNPLAFATARNKKPYVIGVASAKVVNGDKIILTDNFMKTTVKNILENNNVALVVWNKRWEGYQFLGKAKYYKKGKWLNYVKKLKENKGLPAKGAIVIKVEKIIKSK
;
A
#
# COMPACT_ATOMS: atom_id res chain seq x y z
N MET A 1 5.72 1.02 13.49
CA MET A 1 4.47 1.14 14.24
C MET A 1 3.58 -0.05 13.95
N LYS A 2 3.11 -0.67 14.98
CA LYS A 2 2.39 -1.93 14.84
C LYS A 2 0.93 -1.71 14.46
N ILE A 3 0.47 -2.49 13.49
CA ILE A 3 -0.90 -2.45 13.00
C ILE A 3 -1.73 -3.45 13.82
N THR A 4 -2.79 -2.96 14.47
CA THR A 4 -3.64 -3.83 15.27
C THR A 4 -4.51 -4.73 14.38
N LYS A 5 -5.11 -5.75 14.99
CA LYS A 5 -6.00 -6.69 14.31
C LYS A 5 -7.18 -5.98 13.63
N ASN A 6 -7.79 -5.03 14.31
CA ASN A 6 -8.93 -4.29 13.77
C ASN A 6 -8.53 -3.42 12.58
N ILE A 7 -7.39 -2.75 12.66
CA ILE A 7 -6.87 -1.92 11.57
C ILE A 7 -6.49 -2.79 10.39
N LYS A 8 -5.84 -3.92 10.62
CA LYS A 8 -5.52 -4.90 9.57
C LYS A 8 -6.76 -5.31 8.80
N LYS A 9 -7.85 -5.59 9.52
CA LYS A 9 -9.11 -5.99 8.88
C LYS A 9 -9.64 -4.91 7.95
N ILE A 10 -9.61 -3.65 8.39
CA ILE A 10 -10.05 -2.54 7.56
C ILE A 10 -9.17 -2.41 6.31
N ILE A 11 -7.85 -2.50 6.45
CA ILE A 11 -6.91 -2.43 5.34
C ILE A 11 -7.19 -3.53 4.31
N GLU A 12 -7.38 -4.77 4.77
CA GLU A 12 -7.46 -5.93 3.89
C GLU A 12 -8.84 -6.12 3.25
N GLN A 13 -9.87 -5.47 3.78
CA GLN A 13 -11.25 -5.65 3.31
C GLN A 13 -11.79 -4.47 2.50
N ASN A 14 -11.02 -3.42 2.32
CA ASN A 14 -11.48 -2.21 1.64
C ASN A 14 -10.46 -1.72 0.63
N PRO A 15 -10.88 -1.06 -0.45
CA PRO A 15 -9.95 -0.34 -1.31
C PRO A 15 -9.38 0.86 -0.58
N LEU A 16 -8.28 1.36 -1.09
CA LEU A 16 -7.59 2.47 -0.45
C LEU A 16 -7.11 3.49 -1.47
N ALA A 17 -6.81 4.69 -1.01
CA ALA A 17 -6.14 5.71 -1.80
C ALA A 17 -4.67 5.76 -1.38
N PHE A 18 -3.78 5.73 -2.36
CA PHE A 18 -2.35 5.68 -2.15
C PHE A 18 -1.69 6.90 -2.76
N ALA A 19 -1.01 7.69 -1.94
CA ALA A 19 -0.41 8.95 -2.32
C ALA A 19 1.11 8.86 -2.35
N THR A 20 1.68 9.39 -3.41
CA THR A 20 3.12 9.54 -3.60
C THR A 20 3.40 10.96 -4.04
N ALA A 21 4.68 11.36 -4.06
CA ALA A 21 5.05 12.69 -4.52
C ALA A 21 6.42 12.67 -5.20
N ARG A 22 6.59 13.55 -6.18
CA ARG A 22 7.87 13.72 -6.87
C ARG A 22 7.95 15.17 -7.34
N ASN A 23 9.12 15.80 -7.11
CA ASN A 23 9.32 17.20 -7.47
C ASN A 23 8.24 18.11 -6.86
N LYS A 24 7.88 17.87 -5.61
CA LYS A 24 6.86 18.63 -4.86
C LYS A 24 5.45 18.51 -5.45
N LYS A 25 5.22 17.57 -6.36
CA LYS A 25 3.92 17.34 -6.95
C LYS A 25 3.28 16.11 -6.32
N PRO A 26 2.15 16.26 -5.65
CA PRO A 26 1.44 15.09 -5.08
C PRO A 26 0.72 14.33 -6.19
N TYR A 27 0.55 13.03 -5.96
CA TYR A 27 -0.10 12.14 -6.89
C TYR A 27 -0.83 11.05 -6.11
N VAL A 28 -2.06 10.75 -6.47
CA VAL A 28 -2.87 9.76 -5.74
C VAL A 28 -3.56 8.82 -6.71
N ILE A 29 -3.59 7.53 -6.32
CA ILE A 29 -4.30 6.50 -7.08
C ILE A 29 -5.18 5.70 -6.14
N GLY A 30 -6.20 5.04 -6.71
CA GLY A 30 -6.98 4.03 -6.01
C GLY A 30 -6.29 2.68 -6.13
N VAL A 31 -6.29 1.92 -5.06
CA VAL A 31 -5.75 0.56 -5.01
C VAL A 31 -6.84 -0.36 -4.49
N ALA A 32 -7.12 -1.43 -5.23
CA ALA A 32 -8.26 -2.30 -4.94
C ALA A 32 -8.06 -3.13 -3.67
N SER A 33 -6.85 -3.56 -3.39
CA SER A 33 -6.58 -4.42 -2.23
C SER A 33 -5.16 -4.26 -1.72
N ALA A 34 -4.98 -4.55 -0.44
CA ALA A 34 -3.69 -4.52 0.23
C ALA A 34 -3.64 -5.63 1.28
N LYS A 35 -2.45 -5.98 1.71
CA LYS A 35 -2.26 -6.93 2.79
C LYS A 35 -1.34 -6.33 3.85
N VAL A 36 -1.51 -6.78 5.09
CA VAL A 36 -0.60 -6.44 6.18
C VAL A 36 0.34 -7.61 6.41
N VAL A 37 1.64 -7.33 6.45
CA VAL A 37 2.67 -8.36 6.67
C VAL A 37 3.58 -7.92 7.81
N ASN A 38 4.04 -8.90 8.58
CA ASN A 38 4.97 -8.69 9.71
C ASN A 38 4.48 -7.65 10.74
N GLY A 39 3.18 -7.38 10.80
CA GLY A 39 2.58 -6.51 11.82
C GLY A 39 2.83 -5.02 11.67
N ASP A 40 3.78 -4.60 10.84
CA ASP A 40 4.14 -3.19 10.67
C ASP A 40 4.24 -2.74 9.21
N LYS A 41 3.95 -3.63 8.28
CA LYS A 41 4.10 -3.34 6.86
C LYS A 41 2.79 -3.55 6.11
N ILE A 42 2.56 -2.68 5.14
CA ILE A 42 1.45 -2.82 4.20
C ILE A 42 2.06 -3.13 2.84
N ILE A 43 1.57 -4.16 2.17
CA ILE A 43 2.05 -4.54 0.86
C ILE A 43 0.98 -4.32 -0.20
N LEU A 44 1.38 -3.65 -1.28
CA LEU A 44 0.54 -3.40 -2.46
C LEU A 44 1.14 -4.11 -3.66
N THR A 45 0.29 -4.49 -4.60
CA THR A 45 0.73 -5.12 -5.84
C THR A 45 0.76 -4.09 -6.96
N ASP A 46 1.88 -4.02 -7.68
CA ASP A 46 1.96 -3.22 -8.90
C ASP A 46 1.53 -4.09 -10.08
N ASN A 47 0.30 -3.87 -10.54
CA ASN A 47 -0.20 -4.52 -11.76
C ASN A 47 -0.03 -3.62 -12.98
N PHE A 48 -0.38 -2.34 -12.85
CA PHE A 48 -0.40 -1.40 -13.97
C PHE A 48 0.16 -0.02 -13.61
N MET A 49 0.90 0.07 -12.53
CA MET A 49 1.44 1.35 -12.05
C MET A 49 2.62 1.79 -12.91
N LYS A 50 2.69 3.09 -13.21
CA LYS A 50 3.84 3.71 -13.89
C LYS A 50 4.34 4.90 -13.09
N THR A 51 3.53 5.93 -13.00
CA THR A 51 3.88 7.17 -12.29
C THR A 51 4.16 6.90 -10.81
N THR A 52 3.33 6.09 -10.17
CA THR A 52 3.50 5.73 -8.76
C THR A 52 4.88 5.13 -8.51
N VAL A 53 5.32 4.20 -9.35
CA VAL A 53 6.62 3.54 -9.20
C VAL A 53 7.76 4.54 -9.38
N LYS A 54 7.67 5.39 -10.41
CA LYS A 54 8.68 6.45 -10.62
C LYS A 54 8.78 7.36 -9.41
N ASN A 55 7.64 7.74 -8.85
CA ASN A 55 7.61 8.61 -7.68
C ASN A 55 8.30 7.96 -6.48
N ILE A 56 7.98 6.70 -6.20
CA ILE A 56 8.58 5.96 -5.09
C ILE A 56 10.10 5.84 -5.23
N LEU A 57 10.59 5.60 -6.43
CA LEU A 57 12.02 5.45 -6.67
C LEU A 57 12.80 6.76 -6.43
N GLU A 58 12.16 7.90 -6.58
CA GLU A 58 12.77 9.21 -6.33
C GLU A 58 12.46 9.75 -4.94
N ASN A 59 11.28 9.44 -4.40
CA ASN A 59 10.85 9.90 -3.09
C ASN A 59 10.04 8.78 -2.43
N ASN A 60 10.62 8.11 -1.49
CA ASN A 60 9.99 6.95 -0.86
C ASN A 60 9.01 7.31 0.27
N ASN A 61 8.79 8.58 0.54
CA ASN A 61 7.76 9.01 1.50
C ASN A 61 6.39 8.83 0.85
N VAL A 62 5.53 8.09 1.52
CA VAL A 62 4.21 7.77 1.00
C VAL A 62 3.15 7.93 2.08
N ALA A 63 1.91 8.07 1.63
CA ALA A 63 0.76 8.09 2.52
C ALA A 63 -0.36 7.27 1.90
N LEU A 64 -1.20 6.69 2.73
CA LEU A 64 -2.40 6.06 2.25
C LEU A 64 -3.53 6.22 3.26
N VAL A 65 -4.75 6.13 2.76
CA VAL A 65 -5.94 6.18 3.58
C VAL A 65 -6.87 5.05 3.19
N VAL A 66 -7.44 4.39 4.17
CA VAL A 66 -8.43 3.35 3.98
C VAL A 66 -9.62 3.62 4.89
N TRP A 67 -10.83 3.35 4.41
CA TRP A 67 -12.05 3.50 5.20
C TRP A 67 -13.07 2.44 4.78
N ASN A 68 -13.95 2.09 5.72
CA ASN A 68 -15.02 1.16 5.46
C ASN A 68 -16.32 1.90 5.12
N LYS A 69 -17.41 1.16 4.91
CA LYS A 69 -18.72 1.74 4.56
C LYS A 69 -19.29 2.63 5.66
N ARG A 70 -18.83 2.50 6.89
CA ARG A 70 -19.26 3.33 8.02
C ARG A 70 -18.37 4.54 8.23
N TRP A 71 -17.46 4.80 7.30
CA TRP A 71 -16.49 5.90 7.36
C TRP A 71 -15.51 5.78 8.53
N GLU A 72 -15.36 4.58 9.06
CA GLU A 72 -14.26 4.31 9.98
C GLU A 72 -13.00 4.12 9.15
N GLY A 73 -11.98 4.89 9.42
CA GLY A 73 -10.79 4.83 8.60
C GLY A 73 -9.54 5.29 9.30
N TYR A 74 -8.43 5.10 8.61
CA TYR A 74 -7.09 5.40 9.12
C TYR A 74 -6.22 5.90 7.99
N GLN A 75 -5.34 6.84 8.33
CA GLN A 75 -4.27 7.30 7.46
C GLN A 75 -2.97 6.66 7.93
N PHE A 76 -2.12 6.32 6.99
CA PHE A 76 -0.82 5.71 7.28
C PHE A 76 0.25 6.52 6.56
N LEU A 77 1.28 6.90 7.30
CA LEU A 77 2.45 7.56 6.74
C LEU A 77 3.62 6.59 6.87
N GLY A 78 4.44 6.49 5.85
CA GLY A 78 5.56 5.57 5.92
C GLY A 78 6.53 5.70 4.77
N LYS A 79 7.40 4.72 4.66
CA LYS A 79 8.42 4.62 3.62
C LYS A 79 8.15 3.39 2.76
N ALA A 80 8.22 3.56 1.45
CA ALA A 80 7.96 2.49 0.51
C ALA A 80 9.25 1.98 -0.14
N LYS A 81 9.30 0.67 -0.39
CA LYS A 81 10.31 0.05 -1.22
C LYS A 81 9.64 -0.75 -2.32
N TYR A 82 10.21 -0.70 -3.52
CA TYR A 82 9.69 -1.41 -4.68
C TYR A 82 10.54 -2.62 -5.00
N TYR A 83 9.91 -3.78 -5.17
CA TYR A 83 10.59 -5.04 -5.44
C TYR A 83 10.11 -5.65 -6.74
N LYS A 84 11.03 -5.90 -7.67
CA LYS A 84 10.75 -6.57 -8.94
C LYS A 84 11.08 -8.06 -8.90
N LYS A 85 11.62 -8.55 -7.80
CA LYS A 85 11.99 -9.95 -7.63
C LYS A 85 12.09 -10.28 -6.14
N GLY A 86 12.20 -11.57 -5.83
CA GLY A 86 12.41 -12.04 -4.47
C GLY A 86 11.12 -12.34 -3.74
N LYS A 87 11.23 -12.46 -2.42
CA LYS A 87 10.14 -12.99 -1.59
C LYS A 87 8.86 -12.13 -1.64
N TRP A 88 9.00 -10.81 -1.72
CA TRP A 88 7.82 -9.94 -1.73
C TRP A 88 7.07 -10.03 -3.04
N LEU A 89 7.79 -10.08 -4.18
CA LEU A 89 7.13 -10.30 -5.45
C LEU A 89 6.47 -11.68 -5.49
N ASN A 90 7.15 -12.70 -4.99
CA ASN A 90 6.58 -14.05 -4.95
C ASN A 90 5.32 -14.09 -4.09
N TYR A 91 5.31 -13.36 -2.99
CA TYR A 91 4.15 -13.25 -2.12
C TYR A 91 2.94 -12.66 -2.87
N VAL A 92 3.11 -11.51 -3.54
CA VAL A 92 1.97 -10.86 -4.22
C VAL A 92 1.50 -11.66 -5.44
N LYS A 93 2.38 -12.38 -6.11
CA LYS A 93 2.00 -13.25 -7.23
C LYS A 93 1.09 -14.39 -6.81
N LYS A 94 1.22 -14.85 -5.57
CA LYS A 94 0.43 -15.96 -5.04
C LYS A 94 -0.92 -15.53 -4.49
N LEU A 95 -1.17 -14.24 -4.34
CA LEU A 95 -2.45 -13.77 -3.81
C LEU A 95 -3.57 -14.04 -4.81
N LYS A 96 -4.68 -14.58 -4.32
CA LYS A 96 -5.82 -14.88 -5.20
C LYS A 96 -6.39 -13.62 -5.85
N GLU A 97 -6.28 -12.48 -5.17
CA GLU A 97 -6.73 -11.18 -5.70
C GLU A 97 -5.98 -10.78 -6.96
N ASN A 98 -4.77 -11.32 -7.15
CA ASN A 98 -3.93 -11.03 -8.32
C ASN A 98 -3.99 -12.10 -9.40
N LYS A 99 -4.89 -13.07 -9.27
CA LYS A 99 -5.03 -14.13 -10.27
C LYS A 99 -5.40 -13.52 -11.63
N GLY A 100 -4.61 -13.81 -12.64
CA GLY A 100 -4.84 -13.28 -13.98
C GLY A 100 -4.31 -11.86 -14.18
N LEU A 101 -3.69 -11.25 -13.16
CA LEU A 101 -3.09 -9.93 -13.25
C LEU A 101 -1.57 -10.02 -13.34
N PRO A 102 -0.90 -8.98 -13.88
CA PRO A 102 0.54 -9.05 -14.14
C PRO A 102 1.41 -9.25 -12.90
N ALA A 103 1.05 -8.63 -11.77
CA ALA A 103 1.86 -8.65 -10.54
C ALA A 103 3.34 -8.43 -10.85
N LYS A 104 3.65 -7.32 -11.53
CA LYS A 104 5.01 -7.06 -12.01
C LYS A 104 5.94 -6.50 -10.93
N GLY A 105 5.40 -6.09 -9.80
CA GLY A 105 6.18 -5.60 -8.67
C GLY A 105 5.40 -5.61 -7.38
N ALA A 106 6.13 -5.52 -6.28
CA ALA A 106 5.55 -5.41 -4.94
C ALA A 106 6.03 -4.12 -4.28
N ILE A 107 5.09 -3.37 -3.71
CA ILE A 107 5.40 -2.17 -2.95
C ILE A 107 5.22 -2.53 -1.48
N VAL A 108 6.31 -2.44 -0.71
CA VAL A 108 6.27 -2.73 0.73
C VAL A 108 6.43 -1.42 1.48
N ILE A 109 5.43 -1.08 2.27
CA ILE A 109 5.39 0.16 3.02
C ILE A 109 5.62 -0.15 4.50
N LYS A 110 6.70 0.38 5.05
CA LYS A 110 6.91 0.33 6.49
C LYS A 110 6.15 1.49 7.12
N VAL A 111 5.17 1.19 7.95
CA VAL A 111 4.31 2.19 8.57
C VAL A 111 5.04 2.87 9.72
N GLU A 112 5.14 4.20 9.65
CA GLU A 112 5.78 5.01 10.67
C GLU A 112 4.79 5.76 11.56
N LYS A 113 3.59 6.04 11.03
CA LYS A 113 2.56 6.76 11.78
C LYS A 113 1.17 6.31 11.32
N ILE A 114 0.28 6.12 12.28
CA ILE A 114 -1.13 5.80 12.03
C ILE A 114 -1.97 6.90 12.63
N ILE A 115 -2.86 7.48 11.83
CA ILE A 115 -3.75 8.55 12.26
C ILE A 115 -5.18 8.07 12.05
N LYS A 116 -5.98 8.09 13.09
CA LYS A 116 -7.39 7.73 12.96
C LYS A 116 -8.11 8.85 12.21
N SER A 117 -8.77 8.48 11.11
CA SER A 117 -9.56 9.42 10.30
C SER A 117 -10.97 9.41 10.83
N LYS A 118 -11.13 10.02 11.96
CA LYS A 118 -12.42 10.20 12.56
C LYS A 118 -13.30 8.92 12.57
#